data_29100123fd1c1403011f7df2b0cde0a3
#
_entry.id   29100123fd1c1403011f7df2b0cde0a3
#
_cell.length_a   1.000
_cell.length_b   1.000
_cell.length_c   1.000
_cell.angle_alpha   90.00
_cell.angle_beta   90.00
_cell.angle_gamma   90.00
#
_symmetry.space_group_name_H-M   'P 1'
#
loop_
_entity.id
_entity.type
_entity.pdbx_description
1 polymer ?
#
loop_
_entity_poly.entity_id
_entity_poly.type
_entity_poly.pdbx_seq_one_letter_code
_entity_poly.pdbx_strand_id
1 'polypeptide(L)'
;MAVSCSASVLAATGDGGLADSNIHYVGRWDKSSSTTYRSHWGGAYLSTKFTGTTVKVKLAEKTIFTAIVDGVASPFWEASGTINLTPTPLANGTHTLKLIIKREEAELPFQGLVLDAGASTVRPDTLPLVEFVGDSITFGQTTTDQAVSSYAWITGERLGAEHTQIAYPGITLADGYHYSWNNWPGMESLYFKLQQANRCPDVACAGNPQWDFANYTAKLVVVNLGTNDANNAVPSATFQSRYTTFLQNIRAKYPNADIFALRTFGGSYQAETQAAVNARLGAGDAKVHFVDTTGWLDSSTDFTDGLHPSDAGHVKVTNRLLPILLPYVGVVTLNDNKFSYDNTANWPSGWQTGAYQNDNRWSTVANASYQVPFNGTQVKLYGGKASSHGIAAVSVDGGAETFVDTYAAVRNDNTLLWSSPVLPAGDHTLRVRVTGSRNASSSNTFVTADRVDVLNGGVNLLSNPGFENGLGGWSVVESAASSASVATTRPNSGSSHLVHNSTSSYWAATFQTLTGLSNGLYTVRAWVRGTGGHQLYVKNFGASSVSVTSVASDGYTQLVISDINVTNGNAEIGFWTSAPGNGWLHVDDMTFYKQ
;
A
#
# COMPACT_ATOMS: atom_id res chain seq x y z
N MET A 1 45.68 -12.37 -37.83
CA MET A 1 44.59 -11.71 -37.09
C MET A 1 43.93 -12.75 -36.20
N ALA A 2 44.23 -12.71 -34.92
CA ALA A 2 43.58 -13.59 -33.95
C ALA A 2 42.27 -12.89 -33.52
N VAL A 3 41.13 -13.49 -33.85
CA VAL A 3 39.81 -13.06 -33.35
C VAL A 3 39.71 -13.52 -31.92
N SER A 4 39.86 -12.62 -30.96
CA SER A 4 39.53 -12.91 -29.56
C SER A 4 38.00 -13.03 -29.42
N CYS A 5 37.51 -14.23 -29.34
CA CYS A 5 36.12 -14.51 -28.96
C CYS A 5 35.99 -14.22 -27.46
N SER A 6 35.46 -13.05 -27.09
CA SER A 6 35.04 -12.77 -25.73
C SER A 6 33.83 -13.69 -25.44
N ALA A 7 34.07 -14.78 -24.72
CA ALA A 7 32.98 -15.56 -24.16
C ALA A 7 32.21 -14.64 -23.18
N SER A 8 31.01 -14.19 -23.55
CA SER A 8 30.06 -13.65 -22.60
C SER A 8 29.75 -14.77 -21.61
N VAL A 9 30.25 -14.67 -20.39
CA VAL A 9 29.85 -15.52 -19.29
C VAL A 9 28.34 -15.26 -19.11
N LEU A 10 27.50 -16.20 -19.54
CA LEU A 10 26.09 -16.20 -19.18
C LEU A 10 26.02 -16.23 -17.66
N ALA A 11 25.42 -15.21 -17.08
CA ALA A 11 25.20 -15.15 -15.64
C ALA A 11 24.48 -16.42 -15.20
N ALA A 12 25.05 -17.14 -14.24
CA ALA A 12 24.42 -18.32 -13.68
C ALA A 12 23.26 -17.86 -12.78
N THR A 13 22.04 -18.13 -13.20
CA THR A 13 20.84 -17.87 -12.40
C THR A 13 20.88 -18.72 -11.14
N GLY A 14 20.74 -18.12 -9.96
CA GLY A 14 20.68 -18.83 -8.69
C GLY A 14 21.99 -18.90 -7.90
N ASP A 15 23.08 -18.31 -8.39
CA ASP A 15 24.41 -18.38 -7.74
C ASP A 15 24.67 -17.29 -6.68
N GLY A 16 23.77 -16.33 -6.53
CA GLY A 16 23.92 -15.17 -5.64
C GLY A 16 24.90 -14.11 -6.14
N GLY A 17 25.42 -14.22 -7.36
CA GLY A 17 26.32 -13.23 -7.97
C GLY A 17 25.62 -11.94 -8.38
N LEU A 18 26.40 -10.92 -8.82
CA LEU A 18 25.85 -9.62 -9.22
C LEU A 18 24.84 -9.71 -10.36
N ALA A 19 25.08 -10.59 -11.32
CA ALA A 19 24.23 -10.78 -12.50
C ALA A 19 23.13 -11.82 -12.29
N ASP A 20 22.97 -12.33 -11.07
CA ASP A 20 21.92 -13.30 -10.73
C ASP A 20 20.53 -12.64 -10.85
N SER A 21 19.73 -13.13 -11.80
CA SER A 21 18.39 -12.59 -12.09
C SER A 21 17.36 -12.83 -10.98
N ASN A 22 17.70 -13.67 -9.99
CA ASN A 22 16.89 -13.89 -8.80
C ASN A 22 17.10 -12.83 -7.73
N ILE A 23 18.12 -11.98 -7.86
CA ILE A 23 18.30 -10.81 -6.99
C ILE A 23 17.55 -9.63 -7.61
N HIS A 24 16.55 -9.16 -6.92
CA HIS A 24 15.72 -8.03 -7.32
C HIS A 24 16.18 -6.73 -6.64
N TYR A 25 16.53 -5.73 -7.44
CA TYR A 25 17.05 -4.44 -6.99
C TYR A 25 15.95 -3.39 -7.08
N VAL A 26 15.57 -2.79 -5.97
CA VAL A 26 14.52 -1.76 -5.88
C VAL A 26 15.16 -0.42 -5.51
N GLY A 27 14.71 0.65 -6.17
CA GLY A 27 15.35 1.96 -6.11
C GLY A 27 16.45 2.12 -7.16
N ARG A 28 17.29 3.14 -7.00
CA ARG A 28 18.31 3.47 -8.00
C ARG A 28 19.63 2.79 -7.69
N TRP A 29 20.07 1.96 -8.62
CA TRP A 29 21.30 1.17 -8.50
C TRP A 29 22.23 1.45 -9.68
N ASP A 30 23.48 1.80 -9.37
CA ASP A 30 24.57 1.78 -10.35
C ASP A 30 25.05 0.34 -10.54
N LYS A 31 24.82 -0.18 -11.74
CA LYS A 31 25.22 -1.52 -12.16
C LYS A 31 26.31 -1.50 -13.26
N SER A 32 26.97 -0.36 -13.44
CA SER A 32 28.00 -0.17 -14.48
C SER A 32 29.28 -0.94 -14.19
N SER A 33 29.56 -1.23 -12.91
CA SER A 33 30.73 -2.02 -12.51
C SER A 33 30.47 -3.52 -12.65
N SER A 34 31.41 -4.26 -13.16
CA SER A 34 31.37 -5.73 -13.22
C SER A 34 31.67 -6.42 -11.89
N THR A 35 32.12 -5.69 -10.87
CA THR A 35 32.54 -6.23 -9.58
C THR A 35 31.75 -5.74 -8.38
N THR A 36 31.02 -4.62 -8.51
CA THR A 36 30.30 -4.00 -7.39
C THR A 36 29.10 -3.21 -7.90
N TYR A 37 27.89 -3.53 -7.47
CA TYR A 37 26.70 -2.69 -7.67
C TYR A 37 26.51 -1.77 -6.47
N ARG A 38 26.07 -0.54 -6.70
CA ARG A 38 25.88 0.47 -5.66
C ARG A 38 24.45 0.99 -5.65
N SER A 39 23.82 0.97 -4.50
CA SER A 39 22.55 1.68 -4.32
C SER A 39 22.79 3.17 -4.13
N HIS A 40 21.88 3.98 -4.60
CA HIS A 40 21.80 5.41 -4.32
C HIS A 40 20.42 5.72 -3.76
N TRP A 41 20.32 6.78 -2.98
CA TRP A 41 19.12 7.21 -2.25
C TRP A 41 18.77 6.31 -1.05
N GLY A 42 18.35 6.94 0.05
CA GLY A 42 17.90 6.21 1.23
C GLY A 42 16.63 5.41 0.94
N GLY A 43 16.49 4.26 1.59
CA GLY A 43 15.38 3.35 1.33
C GLY A 43 15.55 2.47 0.10
N ALA A 44 16.63 2.58 -0.68
CA ALA A 44 16.95 1.60 -1.72
C ALA A 44 17.28 0.24 -1.10
N TYR A 45 16.87 -0.85 -1.74
CA TYR A 45 17.11 -2.20 -1.24
C TYR A 45 17.29 -3.21 -2.36
N LEU A 46 17.83 -4.37 -2.01
CA LEU A 46 17.71 -5.58 -2.82
C LEU A 46 16.91 -6.64 -2.06
N SER A 47 16.23 -7.49 -2.80
CA SER A 47 15.50 -8.64 -2.24
C SER A 47 15.71 -9.89 -3.06
N THR A 48 15.73 -11.04 -2.38
CA THR A 48 15.76 -12.37 -2.99
C THR A 48 15.19 -13.39 -2.00
N LYS A 49 14.88 -14.58 -2.47
CA LYS A 49 14.75 -15.77 -1.63
C LYS A 49 16.02 -16.61 -1.79
N PHE A 50 16.35 -17.45 -0.83
CA PHE A 50 17.47 -18.38 -0.92
C PHE A 50 17.12 -19.71 -0.27
N THR A 51 17.69 -20.80 -0.76
CA THR A 51 17.57 -22.13 -0.14
C THR A 51 18.76 -22.41 0.78
N GLY A 52 18.61 -23.35 1.71
CA GLY A 52 19.68 -23.75 2.64
C GLY A 52 19.43 -23.32 4.06
N THR A 53 20.50 -23.08 4.80
CA THR A 53 20.48 -22.75 6.24
C THR A 53 21.22 -21.47 6.57
N THR A 54 22.11 -20.98 5.67
CA THR A 54 22.91 -19.77 5.91
C THR A 54 23.02 -18.91 4.65
N VAL A 55 23.16 -17.60 4.87
CA VAL A 55 23.47 -16.65 3.82
C VAL A 55 24.46 -15.60 4.34
N LYS A 56 25.42 -15.20 3.49
CA LYS A 56 26.35 -14.10 3.76
C LYS A 56 26.29 -13.10 2.61
N VAL A 57 26.58 -11.83 2.91
CA VAL A 57 26.73 -10.78 1.90
C VAL A 57 28.20 -10.42 1.74
N LYS A 58 28.61 -10.12 0.50
CA LYS A 58 29.91 -9.52 0.18
C LYS A 58 29.76 -8.04 -0.09
N LEU A 59 30.54 -7.22 0.59
CA LEU A 59 30.56 -5.77 0.44
C LEU A 59 31.99 -5.28 0.12
N ALA A 60 32.10 -4.39 -0.86
CA ALA A 60 33.40 -3.86 -1.31
C ALA A 60 34.07 -2.96 -0.27
N GLU A 61 33.31 -2.25 0.53
CA GLU A 61 33.76 -1.29 1.52
C GLU A 61 32.80 -1.17 2.70
N LYS A 62 33.20 -0.43 3.74
CA LYS A 62 32.39 -0.23 4.94
C LYS A 62 31.09 0.52 4.62
N THR A 63 29.98 0.01 5.14
CA THR A 63 28.68 0.67 5.04
C THR A 63 27.80 0.34 6.25
N ILE A 64 26.66 1.04 6.35
CA ILE A 64 25.61 0.84 7.33
C ILE A 64 24.38 0.36 6.60
N PHE A 65 23.88 -0.82 6.94
CA PHE A 65 22.69 -1.39 6.32
C PHE A 65 21.87 -2.23 7.31
N THR A 66 20.66 -2.55 6.94
CA THR A 66 19.82 -3.51 7.67
C THR A 66 19.58 -4.72 6.78
N ALA A 67 19.82 -5.92 7.32
CA ALA A 67 19.38 -7.16 6.71
C ALA A 67 18.07 -7.60 7.35
N ILE A 68 17.10 -8.05 6.54
CA ILE A 68 15.87 -8.69 7.01
C ILE A 68 15.89 -10.10 6.44
N VAL A 69 15.97 -11.10 7.34
CA VAL A 69 15.88 -12.52 7.00
C VAL A 69 14.61 -13.07 7.62
N ASP A 70 13.71 -13.62 6.81
CA ASP A 70 12.39 -14.15 7.24
C ASP A 70 11.60 -13.16 8.13
N GLY A 71 11.67 -11.88 7.80
CA GLY A 71 11.00 -10.81 8.54
C GLY A 71 11.74 -10.33 9.78
N VAL A 72 12.85 -10.95 10.17
CA VAL A 72 13.67 -10.54 11.33
C VAL A 72 14.74 -9.55 10.88
N ALA A 73 14.69 -8.31 11.38
CA ALA A 73 15.62 -7.26 11.05
C ALA A 73 16.88 -7.31 11.94
N SER A 74 18.05 -7.19 11.32
CA SER A 74 19.35 -7.11 11.96
C SER A 74 20.13 -5.92 11.40
N PRO A 75 20.45 -4.89 12.22
CA PRO A 75 21.26 -3.76 11.79
C PRO A 75 22.76 -4.10 11.79
N PHE A 76 23.47 -3.62 10.79
CA PHE A 76 24.91 -3.75 10.64
C PHE A 76 25.56 -2.36 10.55
N TRP A 77 26.58 -2.12 11.37
CA TRP A 77 27.30 -0.85 11.48
C TRP A 77 28.74 -1.04 11.00
N GLU A 78 29.20 -0.14 10.10
CA GLU A 78 30.56 -0.16 9.57
C GLU A 78 31.02 -1.54 9.04
N ALA A 79 30.10 -2.30 8.49
CA ALA A 79 30.37 -3.66 8.02
C ALA A 79 30.98 -3.64 6.61
N SER A 80 31.99 -4.50 6.38
CA SER A 80 32.67 -4.66 5.07
C SER A 80 33.15 -6.10 4.88
N GLY A 81 33.52 -6.45 3.65
CA GLY A 81 33.96 -7.80 3.29
C GLY A 81 32.81 -8.80 3.28
N THR A 82 33.05 -10.02 3.75
CA THR A 82 32.02 -11.08 3.80
C THR A 82 31.38 -11.13 5.19
N ILE A 83 30.10 -10.81 5.26
CA ILE A 83 29.33 -10.68 6.51
C ILE A 83 28.30 -11.80 6.59
N ASN A 84 28.28 -12.52 7.69
CA ASN A 84 27.29 -13.55 7.96
C ASN A 84 25.99 -12.90 8.44
N LEU A 85 24.91 -13.11 7.68
CA LEU A 85 23.56 -12.57 7.98
C LEU A 85 22.73 -13.55 8.83
N THR A 86 23.17 -14.79 8.94
CA THR A 86 22.53 -15.87 9.69
C THR A 86 23.53 -16.50 10.66
N PRO A 87 23.96 -15.78 11.73
CA PRO A 87 24.95 -16.28 12.68
C PRO A 87 24.46 -17.57 13.38
N THR A 88 23.15 -17.69 13.60
CA THR A 88 22.50 -18.96 13.95
C THR A 88 21.90 -19.52 12.66
N PRO A 89 22.32 -20.73 12.23
CA PRO A 89 21.76 -21.37 11.05
C PRO A 89 20.24 -21.52 11.16
N LEU A 90 19.56 -21.28 10.05
CA LEU A 90 18.12 -21.45 9.92
C LEU A 90 17.75 -22.93 9.73
N ALA A 91 16.49 -23.29 9.83
CA ALA A 91 16.03 -24.60 9.37
C ALA A 91 16.31 -24.74 7.87
N ASN A 92 16.59 -25.95 7.39
CA ASN A 92 16.79 -26.15 5.95
C ASN A 92 15.48 -25.88 5.20
N GLY A 93 15.50 -24.93 4.26
CA GLY A 93 14.29 -24.49 3.55
C GLY A 93 14.56 -23.33 2.60
N THR A 94 13.47 -22.71 2.17
CA THR A 94 13.50 -21.45 1.41
C THR A 94 13.25 -20.27 2.35
N HIS A 95 14.16 -19.32 2.33
CA HIS A 95 14.17 -18.15 3.20
C HIS A 95 14.08 -16.87 2.39
N THR A 96 13.58 -15.79 2.99
CA THR A 96 13.56 -14.47 2.39
C THR A 96 14.74 -13.63 2.87
N LEU A 97 15.28 -12.79 2.00
CA LEU A 97 16.33 -11.83 2.30
C LEU A 97 15.99 -10.47 1.71
N LYS A 98 16.10 -9.40 2.52
CA LYS A 98 16.10 -8.01 2.06
C LYS A 98 17.30 -7.29 2.68
N LEU A 99 18.09 -6.55 1.88
CA LEU A 99 19.18 -5.70 2.35
C LEU A 99 18.84 -4.25 2.03
N ILE A 100 18.81 -3.38 3.04
CA ILE A 100 18.24 -2.04 2.97
C ILE A 100 19.25 -1.01 3.40
N ILE A 101 19.38 0.09 2.65
CA ILE A 101 20.05 1.30 3.08
C ILE A 101 19.04 2.23 3.73
N LYS A 102 19.20 2.50 5.02
CA LYS A 102 18.30 3.35 5.78
C LYS A 102 18.84 4.77 6.03
N ARG A 103 20.11 5.03 5.77
CA ARG A 103 20.76 6.33 5.99
C ARG A 103 21.00 7.08 4.70
N GLU A 104 20.87 8.42 4.78
CA GLU A 104 21.02 9.35 3.66
C GLU A 104 22.37 9.21 2.96
N GLU A 105 23.44 9.08 3.74
CA GLU A 105 24.82 9.12 3.28
C GLU A 105 25.37 7.76 2.87
N ALA A 106 24.62 6.68 3.16
CA ALA A 106 25.07 5.32 2.95
C ALA A 106 24.69 4.82 1.55
N GLU A 107 25.58 4.00 1.00
CA GLU A 107 25.37 3.21 -0.21
C GLU A 107 25.58 1.74 0.16
N LEU A 108 24.92 0.82 -0.53
CA LEU A 108 25.23 -0.61 -0.40
C LEU A 108 26.19 -1.01 -1.53
N PRO A 109 27.50 -1.12 -1.25
CA PRO A 109 28.52 -1.52 -2.24
C PRO A 109 28.53 -3.05 -2.39
N PHE A 110 27.47 -3.59 -2.99
CA PHE A 110 27.15 -5.00 -3.08
C PHE A 110 28.03 -5.75 -4.11
N GLN A 111 28.60 -6.88 -3.70
CA GLN A 111 29.44 -7.75 -4.54
C GLN A 111 28.87 -9.18 -4.70
N GLY A 112 27.70 -9.45 -4.16
CA GLY A 112 27.04 -10.77 -4.23
C GLY A 112 26.74 -11.37 -2.87
N LEU A 113 26.07 -12.51 -2.91
CA LEU A 113 25.77 -13.36 -1.76
C LEU A 113 26.72 -14.59 -1.73
N VAL A 114 26.85 -15.19 -0.56
CA VAL A 114 27.47 -16.50 -0.39
C VAL A 114 26.44 -17.41 0.26
N LEU A 115 26.09 -18.45 -0.43
CA LEU A 115 25.11 -19.45 -0.03
C LEU A 115 25.80 -20.76 0.42
N ASP A 116 25.04 -21.63 1.06
CA ASP A 116 25.48 -22.98 1.38
C ASP A 116 25.79 -23.78 0.11
N ALA A 117 26.63 -24.81 0.22
CA ALA A 117 26.93 -25.67 -0.92
C ALA A 117 25.65 -26.35 -1.46
N GLY A 118 25.38 -26.17 -2.75
CA GLY A 118 24.18 -26.70 -3.41
C GLY A 118 22.92 -25.87 -3.20
N ALA A 119 23.00 -24.79 -2.42
CA ALA A 119 21.91 -23.82 -2.28
C ALA A 119 21.86 -22.84 -3.47
N SER A 120 20.72 -22.24 -3.69
CA SER A 120 20.48 -21.28 -4.77
C SER A 120 19.60 -20.12 -4.31
N THR A 121 19.70 -19.01 -5.01
CA THR A 121 18.68 -17.95 -4.90
C THR A 121 17.41 -18.34 -5.66
N VAL A 122 16.30 -17.76 -5.25
CA VAL A 122 15.00 -17.89 -5.91
C VAL A 122 14.40 -16.51 -6.08
N ARG A 123 13.84 -16.24 -7.24
CA ARG A 123 13.29 -14.91 -7.55
C ARG A 123 12.13 -14.57 -6.60
N PRO A 124 12.10 -13.37 -5.99
CA PRO A 124 10.95 -12.92 -5.23
C PRO A 124 9.78 -12.58 -6.16
N ASP A 125 8.59 -12.45 -5.56
CA ASP A 125 7.41 -12.00 -6.28
C ASP A 125 7.60 -10.55 -6.76
N THR A 126 7.11 -10.23 -7.94
CA THR A 126 7.08 -8.85 -8.44
C THR A 126 5.79 -8.18 -7.98
N LEU A 127 5.92 -7.07 -7.29
CA LEU A 127 4.81 -6.28 -6.77
C LEU A 127 4.70 -4.94 -7.50
N PRO A 128 3.53 -4.29 -7.50
CA PRO A 128 3.42 -2.92 -8.01
C PRO A 128 4.39 -1.99 -7.29
N LEU A 129 5.05 -1.08 -8.00
CA LEU A 129 6.02 -0.15 -7.42
C LEU A 129 5.39 1.21 -7.14
N VAL A 130 5.61 1.72 -5.92
CA VAL A 130 5.27 3.07 -5.49
C VAL A 130 6.55 3.87 -5.32
N GLU A 131 6.68 4.98 -6.03
CA GLU A 131 7.82 5.89 -5.90
C GLU A 131 7.42 7.11 -5.06
N PHE A 132 8.10 7.32 -3.92
CA PHE A 132 7.92 8.49 -3.07
C PHE A 132 9.02 9.52 -3.37
N VAL A 133 8.61 10.74 -3.67
CA VAL A 133 9.51 11.83 -4.03
C VAL A 133 9.37 12.96 -3.02
N GLY A 134 10.48 13.43 -2.43
CA GLY A 134 10.38 14.47 -1.42
C GLY A 134 11.71 14.92 -0.82
N ASP A 135 11.58 15.56 0.33
CA ASP A 135 12.67 16.12 1.11
C ASP A 135 12.97 15.28 2.37
N SER A 136 13.48 15.93 3.42
CA SER A 136 13.79 15.32 4.72
C SER A 136 12.59 14.61 5.36
N ILE A 137 11.38 15.12 5.14
CA ILE A 137 10.16 14.54 5.71
C ILE A 137 9.84 13.20 5.03
N THR A 138 9.95 13.13 3.72
CA THR A 138 9.76 11.88 2.97
C THR A 138 10.86 10.87 3.26
N PHE A 139 12.10 11.36 3.48
CA PHE A 139 13.21 10.52 3.89
C PHE A 139 13.06 9.98 5.32
N GLY A 140 12.34 10.68 6.21
CA GLY A 140 12.18 10.31 7.62
C GLY A 140 13.30 10.83 8.52
N GLN A 141 13.85 12.00 8.22
CA GLN A 141 14.84 12.66 9.09
C GLN A 141 14.27 12.83 10.51
N THR A 142 15.10 12.63 11.52
CA THR A 142 14.78 12.63 12.97
C THR A 142 14.00 11.43 13.50
N THR A 143 13.56 10.50 12.66
CA THR A 143 12.97 9.24 13.11
C THR A 143 14.03 8.25 13.59
N THR A 144 13.60 7.23 14.34
CA THR A 144 14.50 6.22 14.93
C THR A 144 15.36 5.53 13.88
N ASP A 145 14.78 5.12 12.74
CA ASP A 145 15.47 4.38 11.68
C ASP A 145 15.46 5.11 10.32
N GLN A 146 15.28 6.42 10.32
CA GLN A 146 15.29 7.27 9.12
C GLN A 146 14.39 6.71 8.00
N ALA A 147 14.97 6.40 6.83
CA ALA A 147 14.20 5.97 5.67
C ALA A 147 13.17 4.87 5.97
N VAL A 148 13.50 3.90 6.82
CA VAL A 148 12.61 2.76 7.11
C VAL A 148 11.58 3.03 8.22
N SER A 149 11.68 4.17 8.92
CA SER A 149 10.66 4.68 9.83
C SER A 149 9.82 5.79 9.22
N SER A 150 10.05 6.15 7.96
CA SER A 150 9.31 7.21 7.26
C SER A 150 7.91 6.75 6.85
N TYR A 151 7.00 7.72 6.69
CA TYR A 151 5.68 7.43 6.14
C TYR A 151 5.76 6.78 4.75
N ALA A 152 6.76 7.11 3.96
CA ALA A 152 6.97 6.57 2.63
C ALA A 152 7.24 5.05 2.69
N TRP A 153 8.18 4.65 3.55
CA TRP A 153 8.48 3.23 3.76
C TRP A 153 7.28 2.47 4.35
N ILE A 154 6.73 2.97 5.46
CA ILE A 154 5.63 2.31 6.17
C ILE A 154 4.41 2.15 5.25
N THR A 155 4.09 3.17 4.44
CA THR A 155 3.00 3.11 3.47
C THR A 155 3.28 2.05 2.40
N GLY A 156 4.49 1.99 1.84
CA GLY A 156 4.87 0.99 0.84
C GLY A 156 4.76 -0.44 1.37
N GLU A 157 5.30 -0.71 2.56
CA GLU A 157 5.18 -2.03 3.21
C GLU A 157 3.72 -2.41 3.49
N ARG A 158 2.90 -1.46 3.98
CA ARG A 158 1.47 -1.71 4.26
C ARG A 158 0.61 -1.84 3.00
N LEU A 159 0.99 -1.23 1.90
CA LEU A 159 0.36 -1.45 0.60
C LEU A 159 0.69 -2.85 0.04
N GLY A 160 1.64 -3.58 0.63
CA GLY A 160 2.18 -4.79 0.04
C GLY A 160 2.81 -4.52 -1.34
N ALA A 161 3.42 -3.36 -1.51
CA ALA A 161 4.00 -2.90 -2.76
C ALA A 161 5.53 -2.85 -2.68
N GLU A 162 6.20 -2.95 -3.81
CA GLU A 162 7.57 -2.44 -3.92
C GLU A 162 7.54 -0.93 -3.79
N HIS A 163 8.53 -0.36 -3.13
CA HIS A 163 8.57 1.08 -2.94
C HIS A 163 9.99 1.61 -2.92
N THR A 164 10.16 2.86 -3.34
CA THR A 164 11.43 3.55 -3.33
C THR A 164 11.24 4.99 -2.91
N GLN A 165 12.28 5.58 -2.33
CA GLN A 165 12.28 6.97 -1.87
C GLN A 165 13.33 7.74 -2.66
N ILE A 166 12.87 8.66 -3.51
CA ILE A 166 13.71 9.66 -4.16
C ILE A 166 13.59 10.93 -3.34
N ALA A 167 14.23 10.91 -2.20
CA ALA A 167 14.08 11.95 -1.17
C ALA A 167 15.45 12.32 -0.59
N TYR A 168 15.66 13.63 -0.39
CA TYR A 168 16.92 14.14 0.15
C TYR A 168 16.68 15.31 1.11
N PRO A 169 17.22 15.24 2.36
CA PRO A 169 17.09 16.32 3.33
C PRO A 169 17.57 17.66 2.82
N GLY A 170 16.78 18.71 3.08
CA GLY A 170 17.12 20.08 2.69
C GLY A 170 16.84 20.43 1.22
N ILE A 171 16.45 19.46 0.37
CA ILE A 171 16.23 19.73 -1.04
C ILE A 171 14.98 20.57 -1.28
N THR A 172 15.13 21.58 -2.16
CA THR A 172 14.01 22.33 -2.74
C THR A 172 13.46 21.60 -3.97
N LEU A 173 12.25 21.91 -4.38
CA LEU A 173 11.78 21.55 -5.72
C LEU A 173 12.61 22.30 -6.77
N ALA A 174 12.77 23.63 -6.56
CA ALA A 174 13.36 24.54 -7.51
C ALA A 174 14.89 24.53 -7.45
N ASP A 175 15.54 24.42 -8.60
CA ASP A 175 16.99 24.56 -8.74
C ASP A 175 17.47 25.95 -8.26
N GLY A 176 18.65 25.98 -7.62
CA GLY A 176 19.35 27.20 -7.27
C GLY A 176 18.87 27.93 -6.02
N TYR A 177 18.07 27.29 -5.17
CA TYR A 177 17.51 27.88 -3.95
C TYR A 177 17.92 27.20 -2.64
N HIS A 178 18.95 26.36 -2.64
CA HIS A 178 19.39 25.71 -1.41
C HIS A 178 20.03 26.70 -0.43
N TYR A 179 19.72 26.58 0.88
CA TYR A 179 20.15 27.52 1.94
C TYR A 179 21.67 27.64 2.13
N SER A 180 22.42 26.58 1.81
CA SER A 180 23.88 26.58 1.97
C SER A 180 24.62 26.95 0.69
N TRP A 181 24.04 26.72 -0.48
CA TRP A 181 24.70 26.92 -1.77
C TRP A 181 23.70 27.31 -2.87
N ASN A 182 23.74 28.57 -3.29
CA ASN A 182 22.85 29.12 -4.31
C ASN A 182 22.91 28.39 -5.68
N ASN A 183 23.68 27.33 -5.79
CA ASN A 183 23.96 26.62 -7.04
C ASN A 183 23.67 25.12 -6.94
N TRP A 184 22.89 24.68 -5.94
CA TRP A 184 22.54 23.28 -5.80
C TRP A 184 21.30 22.92 -6.64
N PRO A 185 21.25 21.68 -7.18
CA PRO A 185 20.08 21.21 -7.90
C PRO A 185 18.90 21.04 -6.95
N GLY A 186 17.74 21.45 -7.43
CA GLY A 186 16.46 21.08 -6.84
C GLY A 186 16.02 19.69 -7.31
N MET A 187 14.93 19.23 -6.76
CA MET A 187 14.36 17.93 -7.15
C MET A 187 13.90 17.93 -8.61
N GLU A 188 13.56 19.08 -9.19
CA GLU A 188 13.16 19.19 -10.60
C GLU A 188 14.25 18.71 -11.57
N SER A 189 15.54 18.84 -11.21
CA SER A 189 16.67 18.33 -11.99
C SER A 189 17.18 16.99 -11.46
N LEU A 190 17.26 16.85 -10.13
CA LEU A 190 17.90 15.71 -9.48
C LEU A 190 17.06 14.43 -9.58
N TYR A 191 15.75 14.54 -9.65
CA TYR A 191 14.86 13.40 -9.86
C TYR A 191 15.22 12.56 -11.10
N PHE A 192 15.84 13.15 -12.10
CA PHE A 192 16.22 12.45 -13.33
C PHE A 192 17.64 11.85 -13.29
N LYS A 193 18.34 11.98 -12.15
CA LYS A 193 19.71 11.51 -11.97
C LYS A 193 19.78 10.21 -11.18
N LEU A 194 20.85 9.45 -11.39
CA LEU A 194 21.09 8.21 -10.68
C LEU A 194 21.40 8.46 -9.19
N GLN A 195 22.23 9.45 -8.88
CA GLN A 195 22.78 9.70 -7.56
C GLN A 195 22.08 10.89 -6.88
N GLN A 196 22.13 10.94 -5.56
CA GLN A 196 21.56 12.02 -4.74
C GLN A 196 22.38 13.31 -4.77
N ALA A 197 21.86 14.37 -4.14
CA ALA A 197 22.38 15.73 -4.20
C ALA A 197 23.83 15.89 -3.75
N ASN A 198 24.28 15.16 -2.73
CA ASN A 198 25.66 15.22 -2.23
C ASN A 198 26.72 14.76 -3.25
N ARG A 199 26.29 14.20 -4.38
CA ARG A 199 27.15 13.80 -5.50
C ARG A 199 27.15 14.84 -6.63
N CYS A 200 26.48 15.97 -6.46
CA CYS A 200 26.39 17.04 -7.45
C CYS A 200 27.28 18.21 -7.03
N PRO A 201 28.25 18.63 -7.86
CA PRO A 201 29.08 19.78 -7.56
C PRO A 201 28.37 21.12 -7.81
N ASP A 202 27.30 21.13 -8.61
CA ASP A 202 26.56 22.32 -9.03
C ASP A 202 25.14 21.95 -9.51
N VAL A 203 24.34 22.94 -9.91
CA VAL A 203 22.98 22.75 -10.44
C VAL A 203 22.92 21.81 -11.65
N ALA A 204 23.93 21.82 -12.49
CA ALA A 204 24.01 20.98 -13.68
C ALA A 204 24.28 19.52 -13.33
N CYS A 205 24.74 19.22 -12.09
CA CYS A 205 25.08 17.88 -11.64
C CYS A 205 26.00 17.14 -12.65
N ALA A 206 27.02 17.85 -13.12
CA ALA A 206 27.96 17.28 -14.08
C ALA A 206 28.64 16.03 -13.51
N GLY A 207 28.62 14.93 -14.29
CA GLY A 207 29.15 13.64 -13.84
C GLY A 207 28.17 12.74 -13.08
N ASN A 208 27.01 13.23 -12.64
CA ASN A 208 25.93 12.37 -12.12
C ASN A 208 25.11 11.81 -13.29
N PRO A 209 25.14 10.49 -13.55
CA PRO A 209 24.47 9.91 -14.71
C PRO A 209 22.97 10.15 -14.71
N GLN A 210 22.37 10.20 -15.89
CA GLN A 210 20.90 10.16 -16.00
C GLN A 210 20.40 8.80 -15.51
N TRP A 211 19.28 8.81 -14.77
CA TRP A 211 18.58 7.58 -14.42
C TRP A 211 17.88 7.01 -15.65
N ASP A 212 18.08 5.73 -15.91
CA ASP A 212 17.31 5.03 -16.94
C ASP A 212 15.98 4.52 -16.34
N PHE A 213 14.90 5.23 -16.65
CA PHE A 213 13.55 4.89 -16.19
C PHE A 213 12.99 3.58 -16.77
N ALA A 214 13.72 2.90 -17.67
CA ALA A 214 13.38 1.55 -18.11
C ALA A 214 13.73 0.48 -17.05
N ASN A 215 14.57 0.78 -16.06
CA ASN A 215 14.93 -0.18 -15.00
C ASN A 215 13.74 -0.59 -14.12
N TYR A 216 12.76 0.30 -13.93
CA TYR A 216 11.48 -0.02 -13.30
C TYR A 216 10.39 0.94 -13.76
N THR A 217 9.14 0.55 -13.62
CA THR A 217 7.97 1.39 -13.91
C THR A 217 7.17 1.61 -12.64
N ALA A 218 7.04 2.84 -12.19
CA ALA A 218 6.18 3.18 -11.06
C ALA A 218 4.70 3.04 -11.44
N LYS A 219 3.94 2.37 -10.60
CA LYS A 219 2.47 2.34 -10.64
C LYS A 219 1.89 3.61 -10.06
N LEU A 220 2.48 4.07 -8.95
CA LEU A 220 2.14 5.32 -8.28
C LEU A 220 3.39 6.16 -8.06
N VAL A 221 3.24 7.50 -8.13
CA VAL A 221 4.27 8.45 -7.70
C VAL A 221 3.63 9.40 -6.69
N VAL A 222 4.21 9.50 -5.50
CA VAL A 222 3.73 10.37 -4.41
C VAL A 222 4.75 11.47 -4.18
N VAL A 223 4.37 12.73 -4.37
CA VAL A 223 5.26 13.89 -4.30
C VAL A 223 4.91 14.74 -3.09
N ASN A 224 5.88 14.98 -2.20
CA ASN A 224 5.76 15.88 -1.06
C ASN A 224 6.97 16.82 -1.06
N LEU A 225 6.83 17.99 -1.69
CA LEU A 225 7.86 19.01 -1.86
C LEU A 225 7.29 20.42 -1.66
N GLY A 226 8.13 21.34 -1.24
CA GLY A 226 7.77 22.75 -1.03
C GLY A 226 8.16 23.28 0.35
N THR A 227 8.45 22.41 1.32
CA THR A 227 8.86 22.85 2.67
C THR A 227 10.16 23.65 2.61
N ASN A 228 11.17 23.12 1.94
CA ASN A 228 12.45 23.81 1.79
C ASN A 228 12.38 24.99 0.83
N ASP A 229 11.53 24.93 -0.17
CA ASP A 229 11.28 26.08 -1.07
C ASP A 229 10.75 27.28 -0.29
N ALA A 230 9.83 27.07 0.66
CA ALA A 230 9.33 28.13 1.54
C ALA A 230 10.42 28.67 2.47
N ASN A 231 11.21 27.79 3.06
CA ASN A 231 12.33 28.17 3.93
C ASN A 231 13.41 28.96 3.18
N ASN A 232 13.54 28.77 1.87
CA ASN A 232 14.51 29.46 1.01
C ASN A 232 13.86 30.55 0.15
N ALA A 233 12.65 30.99 0.47
CA ALA A 233 11.93 32.09 -0.14
C ALA A 233 11.80 31.99 -1.68
N VAL A 234 11.56 30.81 -2.21
CA VAL A 234 11.25 30.63 -3.64
C VAL A 234 9.99 31.42 -3.96
N PRO A 235 9.96 32.30 -4.98
CA PRO A 235 8.74 33.05 -5.31
C PRO A 235 7.59 32.10 -5.69
N SER A 236 6.37 32.34 -5.17
CA SER A 236 5.17 31.51 -5.41
C SER A 236 4.93 31.17 -6.88
N ALA A 237 5.04 32.16 -7.76
CA ALA A 237 4.85 31.95 -9.20
C ALA A 237 5.94 31.03 -9.79
N THR A 238 7.18 31.13 -9.31
CA THR A 238 8.28 30.26 -9.70
C THR A 238 8.03 28.83 -9.24
N PHE A 239 7.67 28.65 -7.97
CA PHE A 239 7.33 27.33 -7.42
C PHE A 239 6.20 26.67 -8.21
N GLN A 240 5.08 27.36 -8.40
CA GLN A 240 3.93 26.83 -9.15
C GLN A 240 4.31 26.41 -10.58
N SER A 241 5.03 27.26 -11.30
CA SER A 241 5.46 26.97 -12.68
C SER A 241 6.36 25.73 -12.73
N ARG A 242 7.36 25.66 -11.85
CA ARG A 242 8.30 24.54 -11.79
C ARG A 242 7.63 23.25 -11.31
N TYR A 243 6.72 23.32 -10.35
CA TYR A 243 5.95 22.17 -9.91
C TYR A 243 5.07 21.60 -11.04
N THR A 244 4.41 22.49 -11.82
CA THR A 244 3.62 22.07 -12.99
C THR A 244 4.49 21.33 -14.01
N THR A 245 5.67 21.89 -14.32
CA THR A 245 6.65 21.29 -15.24
C THR A 245 7.19 19.96 -14.69
N PHE A 246 7.45 19.88 -13.38
CA PHE A 246 7.94 18.67 -12.73
C PHE A 246 6.93 17.53 -12.84
N LEU A 247 5.64 17.79 -12.54
CA LEU A 247 4.57 16.79 -12.74
C LEU A 247 4.47 16.33 -14.20
N GLN A 248 4.62 17.25 -15.16
CA GLN A 248 4.64 16.92 -16.58
C GLN A 248 5.82 16.00 -16.93
N ASN A 249 7.00 16.28 -16.39
CA ASN A 249 8.21 15.51 -16.65
C ASN A 249 8.14 14.12 -16.01
N ILE A 250 7.55 13.97 -14.83
CA ILE A 250 7.23 12.66 -14.21
C ILE A 250 6.28 11.87 -15.12
N ARG A 251 5.21 12.50 -15.60
CA ARG A 251 4.25 11.88 -16.54
C ARG A 251 4.93 11.37 -17.79
N ALA A 252 5.90 12.11 -18.34
CA ALA A 252 6.66 11.69 -19.51
C ALA A 252 7.50 10.42 -19.25
N LYS A 253 7.93 10.20 -18.01
CA LYS A 253 8.67 8.98 -17.60
C LYS A 253 7.74 7.82 -17.27
N TYR A 254 6.61 8.09 -16.65
CA TYR A 254 5.61 7.09 -16.24
C TYR A 254 4.23 7.43 -16.83
N PRO A 255 3.98 7.09 -18.11
CA PRO A 255 2.74 7.49 -18.81
C PRO A 255 1.46 6.99 -18.16
N ASN A 256 1.53 5.86 -17.46
CA ASN A 256 0.38 5.18 -16.87
C ASN A 256 0.26 5.32 -15.35
N ALA A 257 1.25 5.91 -14.66
CA ALA A 257 1.22 6.07 -13.21
C ALA A 257 0.15 7.05 -12.77
N ASP A 258 -0.44 6.82 -11.59
CA ASP A 258 -1.17 7.86 -10.88
C ASP A 258 -0.19 8.69 -10.05
N ILE A 259 -0.26 10.02 -10.16
CA ILE A 259 0.66 10.95 -9.50
C ILE A 259 -0.11 11.71 -8.41
N PHE A 260 0.32 11.59 -7.17
CA PHE A 260 -0.28 12.24 -6.00
C PHE A 260 0.62 13.37 -5.52
N ALA A 261 0.16 14.60 -5.67
CA ALA A 261 0.83 15.80 -5.16
C ALA A 261 0.25 16.15 -3.79
N LEU A 262 1.03 15.93 -2.72
CA LEU A 262 0.61 16.20 -1.36
C LEU A 262 0.81 17.69 -1.04
N ARG A 263 -0.20 18.30 -0.39
CA ARG A 263 0.04 19.50 0.40
C ARG A 263 1.14 19.18 1.42
N THR A 264 2.15 20.01 1.59
CA THR A 264 3.15 19.81 2.65
C THR A 264 2.47 19.80 4.02
N PHE A 265 2.96 19.04 4.99
CA PHE A 265 2.30 18.95 6.31
C PHE A 265 2.24 20.28 7.04
N GLY A 266 3.20 21.17 6.80
CA GLY A 266 3.20 22.56 7.28
C GLY A 266 2.35 23.54 6.45
N GLY A 267 1.82 23.11 5.29
CA GLY A 267 0.96 23.92 4.43
C GLY A 267 1.68 24.86 3.46
N SER A 268 2.99 24.78 3.36
CA SER A 268 3.77 25.59 2.41
C SER A 268 3.31 25.33 0.96
N TYR A 269 3.13 26.37 0.18
CA TYR A 269 2.71 26.34 -1.23
C TYR A 269 1.47 25.48 -1.51
N GLN A 270 0.52 25.42 -0.59
CA GLN A 270 -0.72 24.66 -0.81
C GLN A 270 -1.47 25.12 -2.07
N ALA A 271 -1.67 26.42 -2.22
CA ALA A 271 -2.41 26.97 -3.35
C ALA A 271 -1.69 26.73 -4.69
N GLU A 272 -0.37 26.88 -4.68
CA GLU A 272 0.50 26.69 -5.84
C GLU A 272 0.55 25.21 -6.26
N THR A 273 0.66 24.30 -5.31
CA THR A 273 0.64 22.84 -5.56
C THR A 273 -0.70 22.42 -6.16
N GLN A 274 -1.81 22.90 -5.57
CA GLN A 274 -3.15 22.62 -6.11
C GLN A 274 -3.35 23.24 -7.49
N ALA A 275 -2.86 24.48 -7.72
CA ALA A 275 -2.91 25.13 -9.03
C ALA A 275 -2.08 24.36 -10.09
N ALA A 276 -0.93 23.82 -9.72
CA ALA A 276 -0.11 22.98 -10.60
C ALA A 276 -0.86 21.69 -11.00
N VAL A 277 -1.51 21.02 -10.05
CA VAL A 277 -2.37 19.85 -10.34
C VAL A 277 -3.53 20.24 -11.27
N ASN A 278 -4.22 21.34 -10.99
CA ASN A 278 -5.33 21.83 -11.81
C ASN A 278 -4.86 22.15 -13.25
N ALA A 279 -3.66 22.70 -13.41
CA ALA A 279 -3.08 22.96 -14.72
C ALA A 279 -2.83 21.64 -15.50
N ARG A 280 -2.38 20.59 -14.82
CA ARG A 280 -2.22 19.26 -15.44
C ARG A 280 -3.56 18.63 -15.83
N LEU A 281 -4.56 18.71 -14.93
CA LEU A 281 -5.92 18.24 -15.23
C LEU A 281 -6.51 18.98 -16.44
N GLY A 282 -6.35 20.32 -16.48
CA GLY A 282 -6.77 21.15 -17.61
C GLY A 282 -6.05 20.83 -18.93
N ALA A 283 -4.83 20.28 -18.86
CA ALA A 283 -4.07 19.77 -20.00
C ALA A 283 -4.43 18.32 -20.38
N GLY A 284 -5.46 17.72 -19.76
CA GLY A 284 -5.96 16.37 -20.06
C GLY A 284 -5.28 15.24 -19.30
N ASP A 285 -4.42 15.52 -18.31
CA ASP A 285 -3.80 14.50 -17.47
C ASP A 285 -4.71 14.13 -16.28
N ALA A 286 -5.67 13.23 -16.50
CA ALA A 286 -6.65 12.81 -15.51
C ALA A 286 -6.07 11.96 -14.34
N LYS A 287 -4.78 11.60 -14.39
CA LYS A 287 -4.11 10.77 -13.40
C LYS A 287 -3.16 11.57 -12.49
N VAL A 288 -3.44 12.85 -12.30
CA VAL A 288 -2.75 13.69 -11.31
C VAL A 288 -3.76 14.11 -10.25
N HIS A 289 -3.41 13.90 -8.98
CA HIS A 289 -4.30 14.05 -7.84
C HIS A 289 -3.67 15.00 -6.82
N PHE A 290 -4.44 15.98 -6.33
CA PHE A 290 -4.06 16.77 -5.17
C PHE A 290 -4.54 16.08 -3.90
N VAL A 291 -3.67 15.95 -2.90
CA VAL A 291 -4.01 15.39 -1.59
C VAL A 291 -3.88 16.48 -0.54
N ASP A 292 -5.00 16.89 0.02
CA ASP A 292 -5.03 17.84 1.13
C ASP A 292 -4.67 17.12 2.44
N THR A 293 -3.55 17.48 3.03
CA THR A 293 -3.05 16.92 4.29
C THR A 293 -3.41 17.80 5.50
N THR A 294 -4.33 18.76 5.35
CA THR A 294 -4.75 19.65 6.44
C THR A 294 -5.24 18.84 7.64
N GLY A 295 -4.67 19.10 8.82
CA GLY A 295 -5.07 18.44 10.07
C GLY A 295 -4.63 16.97 10.19
N TRP A 296 -3.74 16.48 9.32
CA TRP A 296 -3.21 15.13 9.48
C TRP A 296 -2.29 14.99 10.69
N LEU A 297 -1.53 16.05 11.01
CA LEU A 297 -0.59 16.10 12.11
C LEU A 297 -0.93 17.25 13.07
N ASP A 298 -0.74 17.01 14.35
CA ASP A 298 -0.83 18.00 15.42
C ASP A 298 0.58 18.57 15.68
N SER A 299 0.70 19.90 15.52
CA SER A 299 2.00 20.58 15.69
C SER A 299 2.61 20.45 17.09
N SER A 300 1.79 20.15 18.10
CA SER A 300 2.25 20.03 19.49
C SER A 300 2.76 18.63 19.88
N THR A 301 2.36 17.59 19.16
CA THR A 301 2.61 16.20 19.57
C THR A 301 3.27 15.32 18.51
N ASP A 302 3.12 15.66 17.23
CA ASP A 302 3.47 14.77 16.14
C ASP A 302 4.83 15.08 15.49
N PHE A 303 5.51 16.11 15.94
CA PHE A 303 6.81 16.55 15.41
C PHE A 303 7.93 16.42 16.47
N THR A 304 9.13 16.10 16.01
CA THR A 304 10.32 15.99 16.88
C THR A 304 10.94 17.36 17.16
N ASP A 305 11.00 18.22 16.14
CA ASP A 305 11.70 19.51 16.18
C ASP A 305 10.83 20.67 15.66
N GLY A 306 9.51 20.45 15.56
CA GLY A 306 8.55 21.41 15.02
C GLY A 306 8.44 21.42 13.50
N LEU A 307 9.30 20.68 12.79
CA LEU A 307 9.31 20.58 11.33
C LEU A 307 9.18 19.12 10.86
N HIS A 308 9.95 18.21 11.46
CA HIS A 308 10.00 16.81 11.06
C HIS A 308 9.07 15.96 11.91
N PRO A 309 8.15 15.19 11.31
CA PRO A 309 7.29 14.31 12.05
C PRO A 309 8.09 13.27 12.86
N SER A 310 7.63 12.97 14.07
CA SER A 310 8.12 11.86 14.89
C SER A 310 7.74 10.50 14.27
N ASP A 311 8.27 9.40 14.80
CA ASP A 311 7.86 8.05 14.39
C ASP A 311 6.33 7.89 14.44
N ALA A 312 5.69 8.38 15.52
CA ALA A 312 4.23 8.37 15.65
C ALA A 312 3.54 9.26 14.60
N GLY A 313 4.12 10.44 14.31
CA GLY A 313 3.66 11.34 13.24
C GLY A 313 3.70 10.66 11.87
N HIS A 314 4.78 9.97 11.55
CA HIS A 314 4.89 9.20 10.30
C HIS A 314 3.86 8.08 10.20
N VAL A 315 3.57 7.37 11.30
CA VAL A 315 2.49 6.37 11.33
C VAL A 315 1.12 7.02 11.11
N LYS A 316 0.85 8.20 11.70
CA LYS A 316 -0.40 8.94 11.45
C LYS A 316 -0.54 9.34 9.98
N VAL A 317 0.54 9.86 9.36
CA VAL A 317 0.56 10.16 7.92
C VAL A 317 0.22 8.91 7.10
N THR A 318 0.88 7.78 7.41
CA THR A 318 0.60 6.51 6.74
C THR A 318 -0.88 6.12 6.84
N ASN A 319 -1.47 6.18 8.04
CA ASN A 319 -2.87 5.83 8.26
C ASN A 319 -3.85 6.69 7.45
N ARG A 320 -3.48 7.95 7.14
CA ARG A 320 -4.28 8.87 6.32
C ARG A 320 -4.02 8.69 4.82
N LEU A 321 -2.78 8.42 4.44
CA LEU A 321 -2.38 8.27 3.03
C LEU A 321 -2.78 6.92 2.44
N LEU A 322 -2.71 5.88 3.26
CA LEU A 322 -2.96 4.51 2.84
C LEU A 322 -4.33 4.31 2.15
N PRO A 323 -5.48 4.74 2.73
CA PRO A 323 -6.78 4.59 2.08
C PRO A 323 -6.90 5.38 0.77
N ILE A 324 -6.09 6.43 0.58
CA ILE A 324 -6.05 7.22 -0.66
C ILE A 324 -5.34 6.45 -1.77
N LEU A 325 -4.22 5.79 -1.46
CA LEU A 325 -3.39 5.09 -2.46
C LEU A 325 -3.87 3.68 -2.78
N LEU A 326 -4.46 2.99 -1.81
CA LEU A 326 -4.94 1.61 -1.94
C LEU A 326 -5.74 1.34 -3.21
N PRO A 327 -6.71 2.18 -3.60
CA PRO A 327 -7.52 1.95 -4.80
C PRO A 327 -6.72 1.89 -6.11
N TYR A 328 -5.53 2.48 -6.12
CA TYR A 328 -4.69 2.61 -7.31
C TYR A 328 -3.61 1.54 -7.42
N VAL A 329 -3.27 0.85 -6.33
CA VAL A 329 -2.31 -0.27 -6.34
C VAL A 329 -2.90 -1.49 -7.02
N GLY A 330 -4.22 -1.70 -6.90
CA GLY A 330 -4.93 -2.82 -7.52
C GLY A 330 -4.97 -4.06 -6.61
N VAL A 331 -5.01 -5.25 -7.20
CA VAL A 331 -4.96 -6.52 -6.46
C VAL A 331 -3.53 -6.81 -6.05
N VAL A 332 -3.31 -7.00 -4.76
CA VAL A 332 -2.04 -7.50 -4.22
C VAL A 332 -2.18 -8.99 -3.98
N THR A 333 -1.38 -9.79 -4.69
CA THR A 333 -1.33 -11.24 -4.49
C THR A 333 -0.21 -11.59 -3.52
N LEU A 334 -0.54 -12.27 -2.42
CA LEU A 334 0.41 -12.78 -1.44
C LEU A 334 0.50 -14.29 -1.56
N ASN A 335 1.73 -14.82 -1.70
CA ASN A 335 2.00 -16.26 -1.71
C ASN A 335 2.07 -16.83 -0.28
N ASP A 336 1.96 -18.14 -0.13
CA ASP A 336 1.99 -18.87 1.14
C ASP A 336 3.21 -18.58 2.02
N ASN A 337 4.34 -18.21 1.42
CA ASN A 337 5.56 -17.80 2.13
C ASN A 337 5.47 -16.44 2.85
N LYS A 338 4.39 -15.69 2.64
CA LYS A 338 4.06 -14.44 3.35
C LYS A 338 3.08 -14.67 4.51
N PHE A 339 2.65 -15.91 4.71
CA PHE A 339 1.69 -16.25 5.76
C PHE A 339 2.41 -16.54 7.08
N SER A 340 1.77 -16.19 8.18
CA SER A 340 2.26 -16.49 9.53
C SER A 340 1.63 -17.78 10.02
N TYR A 341 2.43 -18.82 10.19
CA TYR A 341 1.99 -20.13 10.63
C TYR A 341 2.12 -20.27 12.16
N ASP A 342 1.12 -20.86 12.81
CA ASP A 342 1.14 -21.14 14.27
C ASP A 342 2.30 -22.08 14.66
N ASN A 343 2.58 -23.05 13.81
CA ASN A 343 3.75 -23.93 13.90
C ASN A 343 4.13 -24.38 12.48
N THR A 344 5.29 -23.96 11.99
CA THR A 344 5.77 -24.29 10.65
C THR A 344 5.96 -25.79 10.43
N ALA A 345 6.23 -26.58 11.49
CA ALA A 345 6.33 -28.03 11.39
C ALA A 345 4.98 -28.70 11.01
N ASN A 346 3.86 -28.05 11.28
CA ASN A 346 2.53 -28.52 10.88
C ASN A 346 2.19 -28.18 9.42
N TRP A 347 3.01 -27.36 8.75
CA TRP A 347 2.77 -26.84 7.41
C TRP A 347 3.97 -27.08 6.50
N PRO A 348 4.28 -28.34 6.16
CA PRO A 348 5.35 -28.65 5.20
C PRO A 348 5.03 -27.99 3.86
N SER A 349 6.09 -27.57 3.15
CA SER A 349 6.02 -26.98 1.81
C SER A 349 6.53 -27.95 0.77
N GLY A 350 6.07 -27.80 -0.46
CA GLY A 350 6.57 -28.59 -1.57
C GLY A 350 6.10 -28.07 -2.93
N TRP A 351 6.72 -28.63 -3.96
CA TRP A 351 6.36 -28.36 -5.34
C TRP A 351 4.97 -28.94 -5.64
N GLN A 352 4.09 -28.11 -6.20
CA GLN A 352 2.77 -28.53 -6.63
C GLN A 352 2.44 -27.86 -7.97
N THR A 353 2.54 -28.60 -9.05
CA THR A 353 2.16 -28.11 -10.38
C THR A 353 0.69 -27.67 -10.40
N GLY A 354 0.45 -26.43 -10.83
CA GLY A 354 -0.88 -25.83 -10.89
C GLY A 354 -1.22 -24.92 -9.70
N ALA A 355 -0.51 -25.03 -8.58
CA ALA A 355 -0.57 -24.04 -7.50
C ALA A 355 0.08 -22.72 -7.93
N TYR A 356 -0.21 -21.63 -7.22
CA TYR A 356 0.44 -20.36 -7.48
C TYR A 356 1.96 -20.48 -7.30
N GLN A 357 2.74 -20.03 -8.28
CA GLN A 357 4.20 -20.21 -8.36
C GLN A 357 4.68 -21.69 -8.32
N ASN A 358 3.79 -22.66 -8.52
CA ASN A 358 4.02 -24.09 -8.43
C ASN A 358 4.51 -24.56 -7.06
N ASP A 359 4.20 -23.86 -5.99
CA ASP A 359 4.47 -24.27 -4.61
C ASP A 359 3.19 -24.09 -3.75
N ASN A 360 3.12 -24.80 -2.66
CA ASN A 360 2.13 -24.58 -1.62
C ASN A 360 2.58 -25.24 -0.30
N ARG A 361 1.87 -24.91 0.77
CA ARG A 361 1.95 -25.65 2.04
C ARG A 361 0.64 -26.37 2.30
N TRP A 362 0.69 -27.40 3.15
CA TRP A 362 -0.50 -28.14 3.52
C TRP A 362 -0.43 -28.63 4.97
N SER A 363 -1.60 -28.91 5.55
CA SER A 363 -1.70 -29.55 6.86
C SER A 363 -2.90 -30.47 6.94
N THR A 364 -2.77 -31.55 7.74
CA THR A 364 -3.85 -32.43 8.19
C THR A 364 -4.05 -32.35 9.69
N VAL A 365 -3.20 -31.57 10.39
CA VAL A 365 -3.22 -31.45 11.85
C VAL A 365 -4.41 -30.61 12.27
N ALA A 366 -5.34 -31.21 12.99
CA ALA A 366 -6.52 -30.50 13.47
C ALA A 366 -6.13 -29.30 14.35
N ASN A 367 -6.75 -28.17 14.11
CA ASN A 367 -6.50 -26.85 14.72
C ASN A 367 -5.21 -26.16 14.31
N ALA A 368 -4.31 -26.78 13.52
CA ALA A 368 -3.22 -26.03 12.87
C ALA A 368 -3.80 -24.86 12.06
N SER A 369 -3.16 -23.71 12.12
CA SER A 369 -3.66 -22.49 11.47
C SER A 369 -2.55 -21.63 10.91
N TYR A 370 -2.92 -20.79 9.94
CA TYR A 370 -2.10 -19.67 9.50
C TYR A 370 -2.91 -18.38 9.50
N GLN A 371 -2.18 -17.27 9.57
CA GLN A 371 -2.73 -15.92 9.50
C GLN A 371 -2.06 -15.16 8.35
N VAL A 372 -2.84 -14.29 7.72
CA VAL A 372 -2.36 -13.39 6.68
C VAL A 372 -2.78 -11.98 7.06
N PRO A 373 -1.86 -11.18 7.63
CA PRO A 373 -2.09 -9.76 7.80
C PRO A 373 -2.19 -9.11 6.41
N PHE A 374 -3.17 -8.24 6.21
CA PHE A 374 -3.32 -7.50 4.95
C PHE A 374 -3.92 -6.13 5.22
N ASN A 375 -3.63 -5.18 4.33
CA ASN A 375 -4.31 -3.91 4.28
C ASN A 375 -5.14 -3.84 3.01
N GLY A 376 -6.44 -3.63 3.14
CA GLY A 376 -7.35 -3.67 2.00
C GLY A 376 -8.80 -3.60 2.41
N THR A 377 -9.69 -3.85 1.45
CA THR A 377 -11.14 -3.85 1.67
C THR A 377 -11.79 -5.21 1.40
N GLN A 378 -11.04 -6.16 0.86
CA GLN A 378 -11.49 -7.52 0.64
C GLN A 378 -10.29 -8.45 0.47
N VAL A 379 -10.42 -9.69 0.92
CA VAL A 379 -9.44 -10.75 0.68
C VAL A 379 -10.10 -11.96 0.05
N LYS A 380 -9.45 -12.53 -0.97
CA LYS A 380 -9.84 -13.77 -1.64
C LYS A 380 -8.81 -14.84 -1.33
N LEU A 381 -9.25 -15.96 -0.80
CA LEU A 381 -8.42 -17.12 -0.50
C LEU A 381 -8.44 -18.11 -1.66
N TYR A 382 -7.29 -18.48 -2.15
CA TYR A 382 -7.09 -19.51 -3.16
C TYR A 382 -6.31 -20.69 -2.60
N GLY A 383 -6.52 -21.86 -3.19
CA GLY A 383 -5.81 -23.08 -2.83
C GLY A 383 -6.25 -24.27 -3.64
N GLY A 384 -5.78 -25.47 -3.26
CA GLY A 384 -6.13 -26.71 -3.91
C GLY A 384 -7.47 -27.27 -3.44
N LYS A 385 -8.19 -27.92 -4.36
CA LYS A 385 -9.26 -28.88 -4.07
C LYS A 385 -8.85 -30.25 -4.61
N ALA A 386 -9.07 -31.31 -3.84
CA ALA A 386 -8.76 -32.68 -4.27
C ALA A 386 -9.55 -33.73 -3.50
N SER A 387 -9.48 -35.01 -3.93
CA SER A 387 -10.18 -36.14 -3.32
C SER A 387 -9.70 -36.50 -1.90
N SER A 388 -8.59 -35.89 -1.46
CA SER A 388 -8.03 -36.06 -0.11
C SER A 388 -8.15 -34.78 0.74
N HIS A 389 -8.81 -33.73 0.26
CA HIS A 389 -8.90 -32.47 0.99
C HIS A 389 -10.05 -32.44 1.98
N GLY A 390 -9.86 -31.71 3.07
CA GLY A 390 -10.75 -31.57 4.20
C GLY A 390 -11.58 -30.28 4.18
N ILE A 391 -12.01 -29.87 5.37
CA ILE A 391 -12.76 -28.63 5.60
C ILE A 391 -11.86 -27.63 6.31
N ALA A 392 -11.71 -26.46 5.72
CA ALA A 392 -11.05 -25.31 6.34
C ALA A 392 -12.07 -24.44 7.08
N ALA A 393 -11.66 -23.85 8.20
CA ALA A 393 -12.41 -22.77 8.86
C ALA A 393 -11.71 -21.45 8.59
N VAL A 394 -12.42 -20.48 8.03
CA VAL A 394 -11.90 -19.20 7.57
C VAL A 394 -12.60 -18.06 8.31
N SER A 395 -11.83 -17.12 8.83
CA SER A 395 -12.36 -15.91 9.49
C SER A 395 -11.48 -14.70 9.22
N VAL A 396 -12.03 -13.50 9.40
CA VAL A 396 -11.29 -12.22 9.37
C VAL A 396 -11.48 -11.53 10.72
N ASP A 397 -10.40 -10.94 11.24
CA ASP A 397 -10.36 -10.12 12.48
C ASP A 397 -10.97 -10.84 13.71
N GLY A 398 -10.81 -12.15 13.78
CA GLY A 398 -11.35 -12.96 14.87
C GLY A 398 -12.88 -13.10 14.86
N GLY A 399 -13.54 -12.69 13.77
CA GLY A 399 -14.99 -12.88 13.58
C GLY A 399 -15.40 -14.35 13.43
N ALA A 400 -16.68 -14.57 13.15
CA ALA A 400 -17.26 -15.93 12.99
C ALA A 400 -16.57 -16.71 11.88
N GLU A 401 -16.26 -17.98 12.14
CA GLU A 401 -15.66 -18.89 11.16
C GLU A 401 -16.67 -19.32 10.09
N THR A 402 -16.26 -19.23 8.82
CA THR A 402 -16.95 -19.83 7.68
C THR A 402 -16.27 -21.16 7.36
N PHE A 403 -17.04 -22.24 7.23
CA PHE A 403 -16.50 -23.56 6.88
C PHE A 403 -16.49 -23.74 5.37
N VAL A 404 -15.31 -24.03 4.82
CA VAL A 404 -15.04 -24.18 3.39
C VAL A 404 -14.67 -25.63 3.10
N ASP A 405 -15.50 -26.33 2.34
CA ASP A 405 -15.21 -27.68 1.86
C ASP A 405 -14.24 -27.60 0.66
N THR A 406 -13.04 -28.13 0.85
CA THR A 406 -12.00 -28.15 -0.17
C THR A 406 -11.91 -29.49 -0.90
N TYR A 407 -12.92 -30.38 -0.74
CA TYR A 407 -13.03 -31.61 -1.51
C TYR A 407 -13.35 -31.33 -3.00
N ALA A 408 -12.73 -32.08 -3.88
CA ALA A 408 -13.13 -32.27 -5.26
C ALA A 408 -12.71 -33.67 -5.73
N ALA A 409 -13.54 -34.35 -6.54
CA ALA A 409 -13.22 -35.69 -7.04
C ALA A 409 -11.94 -35.70 -7.91
N VAL A 410 -11.70 -34.60 -8.63
CA VAL A 410 -10.51 -34.37 -9.45
C VAL A 410 -9.75 -33.16 -8.87
N ARG A 411 -8.43 -33.28 -8.77
CA ARG A 411 -7.59 -32.19 -8.26
C ARG A 411 -7.73 -30.95 -9.12
N ASN A 412 -7.92 -29.81 -8.46
CA ASN A 412 -7.95 -28.48 -9.07
C ASN A 412 -7.21 -27.51 -8.17
N ASP A 413 -6.06 -27.05 -8.59
CA ASP A 413 -5.20 -26.13 -7.87
C ASP A 413 -5.53 -24.68 -8.21
N ASN A 414 -5.02 -23.73 -7.41
CA ASN A 414 -5.22 -22.28 -7.60
C ASN A 414 -6.71 -21.89 -7.73
N THR A 415 -7.57 -22.59 -7.02
CA THR A 415 -9.02 -22.40 -7.05
C THR A 415 -9.44 -21.39 -6.01
N LEU A 416 -10.35 -20.46 -6.35
CA LEU A 416 -10.98 -19.58 -5.37
C LEU A 416 -11.77 -20.43 -4.35
N LEU A 417 -11.32 -20.46 -3.11
CA LEU A 417 -11.91 -21.21 -2.01
C LEU A 417 -12.93 -20.37 -1.24
N TRP A 418 -12.62 -19.08 -1.04
CA TRP A 418 -13.43 -18.19 -0.22
C TRP A 418 -13.12 -16.72 -0.53
N SER A 419 -14.10 -15.85 -0.30
CA SER A 419 -13.94 -14.40 -0.35
C SER A 419 -14.52 -13.77 0.90
N SER A 420 -13.82 -12.81 1.48
CA SER A 420 -14.41 -12.02 2.57
C SER A 420 -15.60 -11.21 2.06
N PRO A 421 -16.51 -10.78 2.92
CA PRO A 421 -17.29 -9.57 2.67
C PRO A 421 -16.34 -8.41 2.37
N VAL A 422 -16.86 -7.31 1.82
CA VAL A 422 -16.07 -6.08 1.78
C VAL A 422 -15.98 -5.54 3.21
N LEU A 423 -14.76 -5.23 3.60
CA LEU A 423 -14.36 -4.74 4.91
C LEU A 423 -14.18 -3.22 4.85
N PRO A 424 -14.17 -2.52 5.97
CA PRO A 424 -13.63 -1.17 6.03
C PRO A 424 -12.22 -1.12 5.44
N ALA A 425 -11.79 -0.01 4.85
CA ALA A 425 -10.40 0.12 4.42
C ALA A 425 -9.48 0.19 5.65
N GLY A 426 -8.49 -0.68 5.72
CA GLY A 426 -7.57 -0.73 6.86
C GLY A 426 -6.83 -2.04 7.01
N ASP A 427 -6.18 -2.19 8.15
CA ASP A 427 -5.44 -3.39 8.52
C ASP A 427 -6.41 -4.47 9.01
N HIS A 428 -6.29 -5.65 8.41
CA HIS A 428 -7.09 -6.83 8.69
C HIS A 428 -6.22 -8.07 8.83
N THR A 429 -6.78 -9.13 9.42
CA THR A 429 -6.11 -10.44 9.52
C THR A 429 -7.04 -11.55 9.08
N LEU A 430 -6.73 -12.17 7.93
CA LEU A 430 -7.34 -13.45 7.54
C LEU A 430 -6.74 -14.57 8.39
N ARG A 431 -7.57 -15.43 8.95
CA ARG A 431 -7.16 -16.66 9.62
C ARG A 431 -7.78 -17.87 8.93
N VAL A 432 -6.96 -18.88 8.66
CA VAL A 432 -7.39 -20.16 8.12
C VAL A 432 -6.94 -21.28 9.06
N ARG A 433 -7.87 -22.13 9.44
CA ARG A 433 -7.64 -23.24 10.39
C ARG A 433 -8.10 -24.57 9.80
N VAL A 434 -7.32 -25.61 10.00
CA VAL A 434 -7.67 -27.01 9.70
C VAL A 434 -8.71 -27.47 10.71
N THR A 435 -9.91 -27.85 10.26
CA THR A 435 -10.96 -28.32 11.20
C THR A 435 -10.72 -29.73 11.71
N GLY A 436 -9.96 -30.55 10.96
CA GLY A 436 -9.88 -31.99 11.18
C GLY A 436 -11.09 -32.77 10.63
N SER A 437 -12.09 -32.05 10.10
CA SER A 437 -13.27 -32.65 9.45
C SER A 437 -13.09 -32.73 7.94
N ARG A 438 -13.89 -33.56 7.28
CA ARG A 438 -13.84 -33.77 5.84
C ARG A 438 -15.20 -34.07 5.25
N ASN A 439 -15.35 -33.88 3.94
CA ASN A 439 -16.45 -34.40 3.16
C ASN A 439 -16.51 -35.93 3.26
N ALA A 440 -17.70 -36.52 3.25
CA ALA A 440 -17.87 -37.98 3.32
C ALA A 440 -17.14 -38.73 2.20
N SER A 441 -17.00 -38.12 1.05
CA SER A 441 -16.28 -38.66 -0.12
C SER A 441 -14.77 -38.44 -0.07
N SER A 442 -14.26 -37.67 0.89
CA SER A 442 -12.82 -37.39 0.98
C SER A 442 -12.06 -38.51 1.70
N SER A 443 -10.88 -38.81 1.19
CA SER A 443 -9.97 -39.82 1.79
C SER A 443 -9.13 -39.28 2.98
N ASN A 444 -9.00 -37.93 3.14
CA ASN A 444 -8.17 -37.32 4.18
C ASN A 444 -8.70 -35.91 4.52
N THR A 445 -7.96 -35.13 5.33
CA THR A 445 -8.33 -33.82 5.88
C THR A 445 -7.37 -32.71 5.45
N PHE A 446 -6.69 -32.82 4.32
CA PHE A 446 -5.74 -31.83 3.86
C PHE A 446 -6.40 -30.46 3.67
N VAL A 447 -5.76 -29.42 4.19
CA VAL A 447 -6.02 -28.01 3.89
C VAL A 447 -4.74 -27.40 3.37
N THR A 448 -4.81 -26.68 2.25
CA THR A 448 -3.65 -26.02 1.64
C THR A 448 -3.58 -24.56 2.03
N ALA A 449 -2.34 -24.03 2.08
CA ALA A 449 -2.01 -22.62 2.02
C ALA A 449 -1.29 -22.40 0.68
N ASP A 450 -1.83 -21.54 -0.17
CA ASP A 450 -1.30 -21.29 -1.52
C ASP A 450 -1.16 -19.78 -1.73
N ARG A 451 -2.25 -19.08 -2.01
CA ARG A 451 -2.22 -17.62 -2.15
C ARG A 451 -3.47 -16.95 -1.62
N VAL A 452 -3.33 -15.65 -1.36
CA VAL A 452 -4.47 -14.73 -1.19
C VAL A 452 -4.32 -13.55 -2.14
N ASP A 453 -5.44 -13.09 -2.69
CA ASP A 453 -5.52 -11.82 -3.38
C ASP A 453 -6.20 -10.82 -2.44
N VAL A 454 -5.47 -9.77 -2.10
CA VAL A 454 -6.00 -8.61 -1.37
C VAL A 454 -6.52 -7.62 -2.40
N LEU A 455 -7.82 -7.34 -2.33
CA LEU A 455 -8.44 -6.36 -3.19
C LEU A 455 -8.56 -5.05 -2.41
N ASN A 456 -8.09 -4.02 -3.04
CA ASN A 456 -8.41 -2.67 -2.63
C ASN A 456 -9.71 -2.35 -3.38
N GLY A 457 -10.84 -2.39 -2.67
CA GLY A 457 -12.15 -2.04 -3.23
C GLY A 457 -12.04 -0.71 -3.98
N GLY A 458 -12.82 -0.54 -5.04
CA GLY A 458 -12.79 0.68 -5.85
C GLY A 458 -12.79 1.94 -4.99
N VAL A 459 -12.23 3.02 -5.52
CA VAL A 459 -12.21 4.35 -4.83
C VAL A 459 -13.58 4.60 -4.22
N ASN A 460 -13.62 4.84 -2.91
CA ASN A 460 -14.84 5.31 -2.29
C ASN A 460 -15.14 6.71 -2.83
N LEU A 461 -16.19 6.83 -3.61
CA LEU A 461 -16.53 8.07 -4.31
C LEU A 461 -17.27 9.06 -3.41
N LEU A 462 -17.65 8.65 -2.19
CA LEU A 462 -18.29 9.53 -1.22
C LEU A 462 -17.25 10.39 -0.49
N SER A 463 -17.55 11.65 -0.34
CA SER A 463 -16.78 12.57 0.51
C SER A 463 -17.20 12.36 1.97
N ASN A 464 -16.26 12.47 2.91
CA ASN A 464 -16.53 12.37 4.36
C ASN A 464 -17.46 11.18 4.74
N PRO A 465 -17.12 9.95 4.34
CA PRO A 465 -18.02 8.80 4.43
C PRO A 465 -18.25 8.28 5.86
N GLY A 466 -17.37 8.62 6.81
CA GLY A 466 -17.47 8.33 8.25
C GLY A 466 -17.93 9.53 9.08
N PHE A 467 -18.37 10.62 8.43
CA PHE A 467 -18.89 11.83 9.09
C PHE A 467 -17.90 12.51 10.07
N GLU A 468 -16.61 12.26 9.94
CA GLU A 468 -15.56 12.81 10.82
C GLU A 468 -15.42 14.33 10.71
N ASN A 469 -15.87 14.93 9.60
CA ASN A 469 -15.96 16.38 9.37
C ASN A 469 -17.42 16.85 9.44
N GLY A 470 -18.17 16.38 10.45
CA GLY A 470 -19.58 16.72 10.59
C GLY A 470 -20.40 16.29 9.37
N LEU A 471 -21.32 17.13 8.91
CA LEU A 471 -22.09 16.92 7.68
C LEU A 471 -21.42 17.51 6.43
N GLY A 472 -20.13 17.86 6.50
CA GLY A 472 -19.36 18.38 5.37
C GLY A 472 -19.39 17.42 4.18
N GLY A 473 -19.79 17.91 3.00
CA GLY A 473 -19.98 17.11 1.79
C GLY A 473 -21.34 16.40 1.67
N TRP A 474 -22.19 16.47 2.70
CA TRP A 474 -23.52 15.88 2.71
C TRP A 474 -24.60 16.96 2.63
N SER A 475 -25.63 16.71 1.83
CA SER A 475 -26.86 17.50 1.78
C SER A 475 -27.88 16.93 2.74
N VAL A 476 -28.62 17.82 3.45
CA VAL A 476 -29.65 17.43 4.40
C VAL A 476 -30.97 18.09 4.01
N VAL A 477 -32.04 17.32 4.03
CA VAL A 477 -33.43 17.80 3.93
C VAL A 477 -34.21 17.08 5.02
N GLU A 478 -34.92 17.87 5.85
CA GLU A 478 -35.58 17.35 7.04
C GLU A 478 -36.90 18.09 7.35
N SER A 479 -37.83 17.38 7.98
CA SER A 479 -39.13 17.96 8.39
C SER A 479 -39.10 18.59 9.78
N ALA A 480 -38.14 18.19 10.61
CA ALA A 480 -37.93 18.71 11.96
C ALA A 480 -36.49 19.17 12.09
N ALA A 481 -36.28 20.42 12.53
CA ALA A 481 -34.94 20.99 12.66
C ALA A 481 -34.02 20.09 13.51
N SER A 482 -32.81 19.86 13.01
CA SER A 482 -31.79 19.02 13.64
C SER A 482 -32.18 17.55 13.81
N SER A 483 -33.14 17.03 13.02
CA SER A 483 -33.44 15.59 12.98
C SER A 483 -32.36 14.79 12.24
N ALA A 484 -31.48 15.48 11.50
CA ALA A 484 -30.21 14.92 10.99
C ALA A 484 -29.03 15.68 11.62
N SER A 485 -28.13 14.99 12.29
CA SER A 485 -27.00 15.56 13.02
C SER A 485 -25.82 14.59 13.04
N VAL A 486 -24.70 15.00 13.63
CA VAL A 486 -23.54 14.11 13.87
C VAL A 486 -23.33 13.95 15.36
N ALA A 487 -23.05 12.74 15.80
CA ALA A 487 -22.77 12.38 17.18
C ALA A 487 -21.43 11.65 17.30
N THR A 488 -20.86 11.66 18.53
CA THR A 488 -19.57 11.05 18.86
C THR A 488 -19.70 9.84 19.78
N THR A 489 -20.92 9.46 20.14
CA THR A 489 -21.21 8.36 21.07
C THR A 489 -21.39 7.04 20.33
N ARG A 490 -20.47 6.08 20.52
CA ARG A 490 -20.52 4.75 19.91
C ARG A 490 -20.51 4.79 18.35
N PRO A 491 -19.54 5.45 17.68
CA PRO A 491 -19.36 5.30 16.23
C PRO A 491 -18.99 3.84 15.89
N ASN A 492 -19.16 3.43 14.62
CA ASN A 492 -18.66 2.13 14.16
C ASN A 492 -17.13 2.16 14.03
N SER A 493 -16.61 3.25 13.48
CA SER A 493 -15.19 3.57 13.47
C SER A 493 -14.94 5.07 13.69
N GLY A 494 -13.69 5.48 13.82
CA GLY A 494 -13.34 6.90 13.99
C GLY A 494 -13.92 7.52 15.26
N SER A 495 -14.37 8.78 15.14
CA SER A 495 -14.86 9.58 16.27
C SER A 495 -16.31 10.04 16.12
N SER A 496 -16.88 9.96 14.93
CA SER A 496 -18.16 10.56 14.58
C SER A 496 -19.03 9.64 13.73
N HIS A 497 -20.32 9.88 13.71
CA HIS A 497 -21.27 9.19 12.85
C HIS A 497 -22.53 10.03 12.62
N LEU A 498 -23.26 9.81 11.51
CA LEU A 498 -24.56 10.43 11.26
C LEU A 498 -25.64 9.89 12.20
N VAL A 499 -26.50 10.77 12.65
CA VAL A 499 -27.70 10.42 13.42
C VAL A 499 -28.94 11.03 12.78
N HIS A 500 -29.98 10.25 12.58
CA HIS A 500 -31.34 10.73 12.37
C HIS A 500 -32.16 10.40 13.62
N ASN A 501 -32.71 11.41 14.29
CA ASN A 501 -33.59 11.24 15.44
C ASN A 501 -34.49 12.47 15.67
N SER A 502 -35.65 12.27 16.30
CA SER A 502 -36.50 13.33 16.84
C SER A 502 -37.40 12.76 17.91
N THR A 503 -37.79 13.58 18.86
CA THR A 503 -38.83 13.23 19.87
C THR A 503 -40.24 13.24 19.30
N SER A 504 -40.44 13.93 18.17
CA SER A 504 -41.70 13.96 17.42
C SER A 504 -41.60 13.16 16.13
N SER A 505 -42.71 12.81 15.52
CA SER A 505 -42.74 12.19 14.20
C SER A 505 -42.01 13.06 13.19
N TYR A 506 -41.12 12.49 12.39
CA TYR A 506 -40.25 13.21 11.47
C TYR A 506 -39.90 12.40 10.22
N TRP A 507 -39.40 13.10 9.22
CA TRP A 507 -38.63 12.51 8.14
C TRP A 507 -37.34 13.31 7.94
N ALA A 508 -36.27 12.63 7.52
CA ALA A 508 -34.98 13.22 7.20
C ALA A 508 -34.31 12.44 6.06
N ALA A 509 -33.63 13.17 5.19
CA ALA A 509 -32.75 12.63 4.17
C ALA A 509 -31.36 13.25 4.30
N THR A 510 -30.33 12.41 4.31
CA THR A 510 -28.93 12.84 4.23
C THR A 510 -28.30 12.13 3.05
N PHE A 511 -27.76 12.89 2.07
CA PHE A 511 -27.32 12.32 0.80
C PHE A 511 -26.19 13.11 0.16
N GLN A 512 -25.49 12.43 -0.79
CA GLN A 512 -24.57 13.06 -1.74
C GLN A 512 -25.05 12.82 -3.17
N THR A 513 -24.87 13.83 -4.03
CA THR A 513 -25.07 13.70 -5.47
C THR A 513 -23.70 13.69 -6.14
N LEU A 514 -23.39 12.61 -6.82
CA LEU A 514 -22.17 12.40 -7.57
C LEU A 514 -22.45 12.60 -9.07
N THR A 515 -21.50 13.24 -9.76
CA THR A 515 -21.56 13.50 -11.20
C THR A 515 -20.23 13.10 -11.86
N GLY A 516 -20.21 12.91 -13.17
CA GLY A 516 -19.00 12.51 -13.89
C GLY A 516 -18.59 11.07 -13.64
N LEU A 517 -19.50 10.22 -13.16
CA LEU A 517 -19.25 8.81 -12.95
C LEU A 517 -19.07 8.09 -14.31
N SER A 518 -18.12 7.20 -14.40
CA SER A 518 -18.03 6.32 -15.58
C SER A 518 -19.18 5.30 -15.57
N ASN A 519 -19.78 5.01 -16.71
CA ASN A 519 -20.83 3.98 -16.78
C ASN A 519 -20.31 2.61 -16.32
N GLY A 520 -21.18 1.81 -15.72
CA GLY A 520 -20.85 0.47 -15.21
C GLY A 520 -21.55 0.12 -13.91
N LEU A 521 -21.16 -1.01 -13.32
CA LEU A 521 -21.73 -1.53 -12.08
C LEU A 521 -21.06 -0.90 -10.86
N TYR A 522 -21.88 -0.53 -9.88
CA TYR A 522 -21.43 0.06 -8.61
C TYR A 522 -22.05 -0.67 -7.43
N THR A 523 -21.43 -0.50 -6.27
CA THR A 523 -21.92 -1.00 -4.98
C THR A 523 -21.90 0.14 -3.97
N VAL A 524 -22.97 0.26 -3.17
CA VAL A 524 -23.01 1.09 -1.95
C VAL A 524 -23.12 0.20 -0.73
N ARG A 525 -22.43 0.59 0.34
CA ARG A 525 -22.48 -0.04 1.66
C ARG A 525 -22.55 1.02 2.73
N ALA A 526 -23.14 0.67 3.88
CA ALA A 526 -23.14 1.51 5.06
C ALA A 526 -23.29 0.64 6.31
N TRP A 527 -22.66 1.02 7.40
CA TRP A 527 -22.90 0.44 8.69
C TRP A 527 -24.00 1.24 9.42
N VAL A 528 -25.02 0.52 9.91
CA VAL A 528 -26.19 1.14 10.52
C VAL A 528 -26.60 0.43 11.79
N ARG A 529 -27.18 1.19 12.73
CA ARG A 529 -27.93 0.71 13.88
C ARG A 529 -29.14 1.61 14.12
N GLY A 530 -30.22 1.09 14.67
CA GLY A 530 -31.43 1.90 14.85
C GLY A 530 -32.70 1.12 15.13
N THR A 531 -33.80 1.83 15.14
CA THR A 531 -35.15 1.27 15.38
C THR A 531 -35.71 0.47 14.20
N GLY A 532 -34.98 0.44 13.06
CA GLY A 532 -35.42 -0.22 11.83
C GLY A 532 -36.37 0.63 10.98
N GLY A 533 -36.61 0.19 9.75
CA GLY A 533 -37.47 0.88 8.80
C GLY A 533 -36.83 2.04 8.05
N HIS A 534 -35.53 2.31 8.26
CA HIS A 534 -34.78 3.34 7.57
C HIS A 534 -34.18 2.80 6.26
N GLN A 535 -34.08 3.62 5.23
CA GLN A 535 -33.66 3.18 3.89
C GLN A 535 -32.30 3.76 3.51
N LEU A 536 -31.32 2.89 3.21
CA LEU A 536 -30.21 3.22 2.32
C LEU A 536 -30.74 3.19 0.89
N TYR A 537 -30.53 4.26 0.10
CA TYR A 537 -31.02 4.34 -1.27
C TYR A 537 -29.97 4.83 -2.26
N VAL A 538 -30.17 4.47 -3.53
CA VAL A 538 -29.50 5.08 -4.69
C VAL A 538 -30.53 5.43 -5.75
N LYS A 539 -30.46 6.65 -6.26
CA LYS A 539 -31.32 7.14 -7.34
C LYS A 539 -30.55 8.02 -8.34
N ASN A 540 -31.20 8.43 -9.42
CA ASN A 540 -30.64 9.30 -10.46
C ASN A 540 -29.44 8.70 -11.22
N PHE A 541 -29.30 7.37 -11.28
CA PHE A 541 -28.20 6.67 -11.93
C PHE A 541 -28.51 6.14 -13.34
N GLY A 542 -29.61 6.61 -13.93
CA GLY A 542 -30.05 6.19 -15.29
C GLY A 542 -31.04 5.03 -15.30
N ALA A 543 -31.49 4.60 -14.12
CA ALA A 543 -32.53 3.57 -13.92
C ALA A 543 -33.44 3.95 -12.76
N SER A 544 -34.42 3.09 -12.45
CA SER A 544 -35.29 3.24 -11.27
C SER A 544 -34.49 3.20 -9.97
N SER A 545 -34.89 3.98 -8.99
CA SER A 545 -34.24 3.98 -7.67
C SER A 545 -34.25 2.61 -7.03
N VAL A 546 -33.16 2.30 -6.32
CA VAL A 546 -33.00 1.06 -5.55
C VAL A 546 -32.80 1.43 -4.07
N SER A 547 -33.29 0.57 -3.17
CA SER A 547 -33.11 0.79 -1.73
C SER A 547 -33.07 -0.53 -0.97
N VAL A 548 -32.46 -0.50 0.21
CA VAL A 548 -32.51 -1.56 1.22
C VAL A 548 -32.93 -0.96 2.55
N THR A 549 -33.80 -1.65 3.27
CA THR A 549 -34.37 -1.18 4.55
C THR A 549 -33.62 -1.81 5.73
N SER A 550 -33.27 -0.99 6.72
CA SER A 550 -32.63 -1.45 7.94
C SER A 550 -33.60 -2.27 8.82
N VAL A 551 -33.07 -3.28 9.49
CA VAL A 551 -33.75 -3.96 10.58
C VAL A 551 -33.39 -3.30 11.92
N ALA A 552 -34.25 -3.46 12.93
CA ALA A 552 -33.96 -2.93 14.27
C ALA A 552 -32.75 -3.66 14.88
N SER A 553 -31.76 -2.88 15.33
CA SER A 553 -30.54 -3.42 15.97
C SER A 553 -29.88 -2.32 16.82
N ASP A 554 -29.42 -2.67 18.03
CA ASP A 554 -28.57 -1.78 18.85
C ASP A 554 -27.07 -1.90 18.48
N GLY A 555 -26.67 -2.97 17.80
CA GLY A 555 -25.35 -3.13 17.21
C GLY A 555 -25.33 -2.70 15.75
N TYR A 556 -24.16 -2.24 15.26
CA TYR A 556 -24.01 -1.93 13.84
C TYR A 556 -24.17 -3.20 12.97
N THR A 557 -24.97 -3.07 11.92
CA THR A 557 -25.17 -4.07 10.86
C THR A 557 -24.89 -3.42 9.52
N GLN A 558 -24.37 -4.18 8.55
CA GLN A 558 -24.06 -3.63 7.25
C GLN A 558 -25.26 -3.75 6.30
N LEU A 559 -25.65 -2.63 5.68
CA LEU A 559 -26.54 -2.58 4.53
C LEU A 559 -25.73 -2.53 3.23
N VAL A 560 -26.20 -3.24 2.20
CA VAL A 560 -25.53 -3.34 0.91
C VAL A 560 -26.55 -3.24 -0.23
N ILE A 561 -26.25 -2.42 -1.25
CA ILE A 561 -26.90 -2.47 -2.56
C ILE A 561 -25.80 -2.68 -3.60
N SER A 562 -25.78 -3.83 -4.26
CA SER A 562 -24.84 -4.17 -5.34
C SER A 562 -25.48 -4.02 -6.71
N ASP A 563 -24.66 -4.13 -7.75
CA ASP A 563 -25.07 -4.18 -9.15
C ASP A 563 -25.87 -2.94 -9.61
N ILE A 564 -25.57 -1.78 -9.03
CA ILE A 564 -26.14 -0.48 -9.42
C ILE A 564 -25.56 -0.10 -10.78
N ASN A 565 -26.31 -0.29 -11.86
CA ASN A 565 -25.83 -0.02 -13.21
C ASN A 565 -25.98 1.47 -13.58
N VAL A 566 -24.92 2.24 -13.32
CA VAL A 566 -24.85 3.66 -13.71
C VAL A 566 -24.72 3.77 -15.23
N THR A 567 -25.66 4.47 -15.87
CA THR A 567 -25.70 4.63 -17.33
C THR A 567 -25.71 6.09 -17.80
N ASN A 568 -25.87 7.05 -16.88
CA ASN A 568 -26.01 8.48 -17.18
C ASN A 568 -24.92 9.35 -16.53
N GLY A 569 -23.88 8.71 -15.97
CA GLY A 569 -22.78 9.42 -15.32
C GLY A 569 -23.10 10.06 -13.96
N ASN A 570 -24.26 9.79 -13.36
CA ASN A 570 -24.69 10.39 -12.09
C ASN A 570 -25.16 9.32 -11.10
N ALA A 571 -25.19 9.67 -9.82
CA ALA A 571 -25.88 8.93 -8.77
C ALA A 571 -26.14 9.83 -7.57
N GLU A 572 -27.30 9.68 -6.92
CA GLU A 572 -27.56 10.24 -5.61
C GLU A 572 -27.66 9.09 -4.60
N ILE A 573 -26.81 9.15 -3.58
CA ILE A 573 -26.65 8.10 -2.58
C ILE A 573 -26.97 8.70 -1.19
N GLY A 574 -27.81 8.04 -0.41
CA GLY A 574 -28.14 8.57 0.91
C GLY A 574 -29.04 7.68 1.75
N PHE A 575 -29.39 8.23 2.90
CA PHE A 575 -30.35 7.64 3.82
C PHE A 575 -31.64 8.45 3.86
N TRP A 576 -32.75 7.70 3.84
CA TRP A 576 -34.09 8.22 4.08
C TRP A 576 -34.64 7.61 5.36
N THR A 577 -35.11 8.46 6.24
CA THR A 577 -35.80 8.11 7.46
C THR A 577 -37.20 8.71 7.44
N SER A 578 -38.23 7.92 7.75
CA SER A 578 -39.57 8.40 8.11
C SER A 578 -39.97 7.60 9.33
N ALA A 579 -40.05 8.23 10.49
CA ALA A 579 -40.19 7.55 11.75
C ALA A 579 -41.15 8.29 12.69
N PRO A 580 -41.87 7.56 13.59
CA PRO A 580 -42.58 8.15 14.71
C PRO A 580 -41.61 8.83 15.68
N GLY A 581 -42.10 9.60 16.63
CA GLY A 581 -41.27 10.16 17.70
C GLY A 581 -40.46 9.07 18.43
N ASN A 582 -39.21 9.40 18.74
CA ASN A 582 -38.19 8.50 19.31
C ASN A 582 -37.70 7.35 18.38
N GLY A 583 -38.11 7.33 17.11
CA GLY A 583 -37.42 6.53 16.11
C GLY A 583 -36.04 7.12 15.83
N TRP A 584 -35.01 6.26 15.66
CA TRP A 584 -33.64 6.71 15.49
C TRP A 584 -32.84 5.81 14.55
N LEU A 585 -31.88 6.41 13.86
CA LEU A 585 -30.92 5.75 12.98
C LEU A 585 -29.53 6.35 13.22
N HIS A 586 -28.52 5.50 13.34
CA HIS A 586 -27.12 5.90 13.27
C HIS A 586 -26.49 5.25 12.04
N VAL A 587 -25.67 6.01 11.31
CA VAL A 587 -24.99 5.57 10.09
C VAL A 587 -23.52 5.94 10.17
N ASP A 588 -22.67 5.01 9.75
CA ASP A 588 -21.23 5.21 9.71
C ASP A 588 -20.59 4.44 8.54
N ASP A 589 -19.32 4.75 8.23
CA ASP A 589 -18.47 4.03 7.28
C ASP A 589 -19.18 3.69 5.95
N MET A 590 -19.75 4.71 5.31
CA MET A 590 -20.37 4.53 4.00
C MET A 590 -19.32 4.36 2.90
N THR A 591 -19.61 3.50 1.94
CA THR A 591 -18.79 3.35 0.73
C THR A 591 -19.66 3.31 -0.51
N PHE A 592 -19.23 3.99 -1.58
CA PHE A 592 -19.80 3.86 -2.92
C PHE A 592 -18.67 3.76 -3.93
N TYR A 593 -18.59 2.66 -4.64
CA TYR A 593 -17.46 2.38 -5.53
C TYR A 593 -17.92 1.63 -6.78
N LYS A 594 -17.13 1.76 -7.87
CA LYS A 594 -17.31 0.97 -9.08
C LYS A 594 -16.76 -0.44 -8.86
N GLN A 595 -17.53 -1.44 -9.30
CA GLN A 595 -17.12 -2.85 -9.23
C GLN A 595 -16.00 -3.17 -10.22
#